data_94c4583332639362ff0a8207aaaba2e3
#
_entry.id   94c4583332639362ff0a8207aaaba2e3
#
_cell.length_a   1.000
_cell.length_b   1.000
_cell.length_c   1.000
_cell.angle_alpha   90.00
_cell.angle_beta   90.00
_cell.angle_gamma   90.00
#
_symmetry.space_group_name_H-M   'P 1'
#
loop_
_entity.id
_entity.type
_entity.pdbx_description
1 polymer ?
#
loop_
_entity_poly.entity_id
_entity_poly.type
_entity_poly.pdbx_seq_one_letter_code
_entity_poly.pdbx_strand_id
1 'polypeptide(L)'
;MRRIVSILLCAALVSGCEIARMVKPEPQANVAAKPPAEKPAPPTPEQFVKAFTVLNERFRVDNERVLDERGTRSIQANRASAFDALHAGLIRLGMIVESRDPDVGTLTVAAPAPRPLSADEWRRTVQSDLPMMAEILCPILGPYCTGIKFEPDDYVIAINATVRGTERGGSEVSLTTRMREIAPRPGMPRRDYPPPTGVRMALDKIWAAFDQALAEQEKRGARKAP
;
A
#
# COMPACT_ATOMS: atom_id res chain seq x y z
N MET A 1 11.93 -13.60 -43.71
CA MET A 1 12.77 -14.79 -43.84
C MET A 1 12.29 -15.85 -42.85
N ARG A 2 11.73 -16.91 -43.41
CA ARG A 2 11.19 -18.08 -42.67
C ARG A 2 12.35 -18.96 -42.21
N ARG A 3 12.32 -19.47 -40.98
CA ARG A 3 13.00 -20.72 -40.64
C ARG A 3 12.09 -21.54 -39.75
N ILE A 4 11.57 -22.59 -40.32
CA ILE A 4 10.88 -23.75 -39.74
C ILE A 4 11.98 -24.68 -39.26
N VAL A 5 11.88 -25.17 -38.02
CA VAL A 5 12.67 -26.32 -37.57
C VAL A 5 11.68 -27.37 -37.06
N SER A 6 11.73 -28.49 -37.77
CA SER A 6 10.95 -29.71 -37.55
C SER A 6 11.48 -30.49 -36.36
N ILE A 7 10.58 -31.12 -35.66
CA ILE A 7 10.83 -31.97 -34.51
C ILE A 7 10.68 -33.43 -34.90
N LEU A 8 11.67 -34.20 -34.51
CA LEU A 8 11.68 -35.65 -34.64
C LEU A 8 10.93 -36.32 -33.48
N LEU A 9 10.07 -37.23 -33.87
CA LEU A 9 9.31 -38.16 -33.05
C LEU A 9 10.17 -39.41 -32.81
N CYS A 10 10.46 -39.76 -31.56
CA CYS A 10 10.99 -41.11 -31.21
C CYS A 10 9.98 -41.86 -30.36
N ALA A 11 9.34 -42.83 -31.00
CA ALA A 11 8.57 -43.88 -30.35
C ALA A 11 9.52 -45.04 -29.99
N ALA A 12 9.56 -45.42 -28.75
CA ALA A 12 10.18 -46.65 -28.29
C ALA A 12 9.11 -47.56 -27.62
N LEU A 13 8.72 -48.59 -28.38
CA LEU A 13 7.97 -49.72 -27.91
C LEU A 13 8.92 -50.63 -27.13
N VAL A 14 8.62 -50.93 -25.87
CA VAL A 14 9.21 -52.03 -25.14
C VAL A 14 8.08 -52.94 -24.63
N SER A 15 7.93 -54.04 -25.32
CA SER A 15 7.18 -55.21 -24.89
C SER A 15 7.97 -55.94 -23.77
N GLY A 16 7.35 -56.31 -22.71
CA GLY A 16 7.98 -57.10 -21.63
C GLY A 16 6.96 -57.77 -20.74
N CYS A 17 6.67 -58.97 -21.10
CA CYS A 17 6.24 -60.16 -20.33
C CYS A 17 5.54 -60.00 -18.98
N GLU A 18 4.30 -60.54 -18.95
CA GLU A 18 3.57 -61.04 -17.81
C GLU A 18 4.41 -62.02 -16.95
N ILE A 19 4.47 -61.70 -15.66
CA ILE A 19 4.57 -62.72 -14.62
C ILE A 19 3.47 -62.45 -13.64
N ALA A 20 2.33 -63.14 -13.79
CA ALA A 20 1.25 -63.18 -12.85
C ALA A 20 1.74 -63.95 -11.61
N ARG A 21 2.22 -63.24 -10.56
CA ARG A 21 2.27 -63.76 -9.20
C ARG A 21 0.97 -63.46 -8.51
N MET A 22 0.17 -64.50 -8.27
CA MET A 22 -0.95 -64.48 -7.35
C MET A 22 -0.43 -64.08 -5.95
N VAL A 23 -0.49 -62.79 -5.64
CA VAL A 23 -0.40 -62.32 -4.25
C VAL A 23 -1.78 -62.36 -3.67
N LYS A 24 -1.97 -63.28 -2.69
CA LYS A 24 -3.15 -63.36 -1.86
C LYS A 24 -3.42 -61.98 -1.26
N PRO A 25 -4.64 -61.40 -1.38
CA PRO A 25 -4.93 -60.15 -0.73
C PRO A 25 -4.91 -60.35 0.79
N GLU A 26 -3.91 -59.74 1.43
CA GLU A 26 -3.91 -59.53 2.86
C GLU A 26 -5.13 -58.67 3.25
N PRO A 27 -5.88 -59.00 4.31
CA PRO A 27 -7.00 -58.14 4.73
C PRO A 27 -6.45 -56.76 5.12
N GLN A 28 -6.75 -55.79 4.29
CA GLN A 28 -6.46 -54.38 4.61
C GLN A 28 -7.15 -54.05 5.94
N ALA A 29 -6.32 -53.86 6.98
CA ALA A 29 -6.80 -53.30 8.24
C ALA A 29 -7.55 -52.01 7.90
N ASN A 30 -8.81 -51.95 8.32
CA ASN A 30 -9.67 -50.79 8.22
C ASN A 30 -8.93 -49.60 8.87
N VAL A 31 -8.19 -48.85 8.09
CA VAL A 31 -7.69 -47.54 8.53
C VAL A 31 -8.94 -46.68 8.68
N ALA A 32 -9.41 -46.58 9.92
CA ALA A 32 -10.54 -45.73 10.27
C ALA A 32 -10.27 -44.34 9.62
N ALA A 33 -11.10 -43.99 8.65
CA ALA A 33 -11.00 -42.70 7.98
C ALA A 33 -11.04 -41.60 9.05
N LYS A 34 -9.93 -40.84 9.17
CA LYS A 34 -9.84 -39.70 10.07
C LYS A 34 -11.07 -38.83 9.81
N PRO A 35 -11.88 -38.47 10.83
CA PRO A 35 -13.06 -37.65 10.62
C PRO A 35 -12.66 -36.39 9.81
N PRO A 36 -13.47 -35.93 8.86
CA PRO A 36 -13.23 -34.73 8.13
C PRO A 36 -12.96 -33.61 9.15
N ALA A 37 -11.84 -32.91 9.01
CA ALA A 37 -11.50 -31.79 9.88
C ALA A 37 -12.66 -30.79 9.85
N GLU A 38 -13.30 -30.60 10.99
CA GLU A 38 -14.42 -29.68 11.16
C GLU A 38 -13.97 -28.30 10.74
N LYS A 39 -14.68 -27.63 9.81
CA LYS A 39 -14.34 -26.29 9.38
C LYS A 39 -14.41 -25.36 10.60
N PRO A 40 -13.36 -24.55 10.84
CA PRO A 40 -13.38 -23.62 11.96
C PRO A 40 -14.59 -22.69 11.86
N ALA A 41 -15.22 -22.41 13.00
CA ALA A 41 -16.36 -21.49 13.06
C ALA A 41 -15.95 -20.09 12.55
N PRO A 42 -16.83 -19.40 11.83
CA PRO A 42 -16.54 -18.05 11.34
C PRO A 42 -16.36 -17.09 12.53
N PRO A 43 -15.48 -16.07 12.40
CA PRO A 43 -15.27 -15.07 13.45
C PRO A 43 -16.55 -14.29 13.76
N THR A 44 -16.75 -13.95 15.02
CA THR A 44 -17.87 -13.11 15.45
C THR A 44 -17.65 -11.64 15.04
N PRO A 45 -18.72 -10.81 14.98
CA PRO A 45 -18.57 -9.37 14.76
C PRO A 45 -17.60 -8.70 15.74
N GLU A 46 -17.65 -9.10 17.04
CA GLU A 46 -16.75 -8.57 18.07
C GLU A 46 -15.29 -8.90 17.81
N GLN A 47 -15.00 -10.10 17.29
CA GLN A 47 -13.65 -10.48 16.90
C GLN A 47 -13.15 -9.63 15.74
N PHE A 48 -13.99 -9.33 14.74
CA PHE A 48 -13.63 -8.41 13.67
C PHE A 48 -13.37 -7.00 14.20
N VAL A 49 -14.25 -6.45 15.04
CA VAL A 49 -14.05 -5.13 15.66
C VAL A 49 -12.72 -5.09 16.41
N LYS A 50 -12.44 -6.09 17.24
CA LYS A 50 -11.17 -6.18 17.99
C LYS A 50 -9.97 -6.22 17.04
N ALA A 51 -10.00 -7.08 16.02
CA ALA A 51 -8.91 -7.26 15.08
C ALA A 51 -8.58 -5.97 14.33
N PHE A 52 -9.59 -5.29 13.78
CA PHE A 52 -9.40 -4.03 13.06
C PHE A 52 -9.03 -2.86 13.96
N THR A 53 -9.49 -2.82 15.21
CA THR A 53 -9.06 -1.80 16.18
C THR A 53 -7.56 -1.93 16.45
N VAL A 54 -7.07 -3.14 16.72
CA VAL A 54 -5.64 -3.38 16.95
C VAL A 54 -4.79 -3.07 15.71
N LEU A 55 -5.27 -3.48 14.53
CA LEU A 55 -4.57 -3.21 13.28
C LEU A 55 -4.50 -1.70 12.98
N ASN A 56 -5.60 -0.98 13.16
CA ASN A 56 -5.64 0.47 12.94
C ASN A 56 -4.71 1.23 13.89
N GLU A 57 -4.65 0.80 15.16
CA GLU A 57 -3.71 1.36 16.13
C GLU A 57 -2.25 1.07 15.74
N ARG A 58 -1.95 -0.13 15.27
CA ARG A 58 -0.62 -0.45 14.78
C ARG A 58 -0.24 0.42 13.58
N PHE A 59 -1.14 0.58 12.61
CA PHE A 59 -0.92 1.45 11.46
C PHE A 59 -0.71 2.90 11.88
N ARG A 60 -1.47 3.39 12.88
CA ARG A 60 -1.27 4.73 13.44
C ARG A 60 0.17 4.93 13.93
N VAL A 61 0.63 4.04 14.79
CA VAL A 61 1.99 4.12 15.40
C VAL A 61 3.08 4.03 14.33
N ASP A 62 2.95 3.09 13.39
CA ASP A 62 3.94 2.93 12.33
C ASP A 62 3.95 4.11 11.35
N ASN A 63 2.78 4.70 11.05
CA ASN A 63 2.67 5.90 10.21
C ASN A 63 3.24 7.13 10.89
N GLU A 64 3.02 7.32 12.19
CA GLU A 64 3.63 8.40 12.97
C GLU A 64 5.16 8.32 12.87
N ARG A 65 5.74 7.12 13.05
CA ARG A 65 7.19 6.92 12.89
C ARG A 65 7.66 7.28 11.47
N VAL A 66 6.95 6.85 10.43
CA VAL A 66 7.29 7.19 9.04
C VAL A 66 7.21 8.69 8.80
N LEU A 67 6.21 9.37 9.36
CA LEU A 67 6.05 10.83 9.24
C LEU A 67 7.15 11.58 10.01
N ASP A 68 7.53 11.13 11.20
CA ASP A 68 8.63 11.71 11.98
C ASP A 68 9.97 11.60 11.21
N GLU A 69 10.22 10.45 10.57
CA GLU A 69 11.45 10.22 9.82
C GLU A 69 11.49 10.93 8.46
N ARG A 70 10.36 11.11 7.79
CA ARG A 70 10.30 11.47 6.36
C ARG A 70 9.28 12.55 6.01
N GLY A 71 8.39 12.89 6.93
CA GLY A 71 7.30 13.83 6.69
C GLY A 71 7.72 15.29 6.66
N THR A 72 8.93 15.61 7.14
CA THR A 72 9.41 17.01 7.20
C THR A 72 10.76 17.15 6.51
N ARG A 73 10.93 18.27 5.74
CA ARG A 73 12.18 18.64 5.09
C ARG A 73 12.44 20.13 5.21
N SER A 74 13.71 20.49 5.47
CA SER A 74 14.21 21.86 5.34
C SER A 74 14.70 22.12 3.91
N ILE A 75 14.26 23.22 3.32
CA ILE A 75 14.45 23.58 1.92
C ILE A 75 15.12 24.94 1.85
N GLN A 76 16.06 25.12 0.92
CA GLN A 76 16.76 26.43 0.74
C GLN A 76 15.93 27.46 -0.06
N ALA A 77 14.78 27.07 -0.60
CA ALA A 77 13.88 28.00 -1.28
C ALA A 77 13.05 28.81 -0.28
N ASN A 78 12.68 30.03 -0.64
CA ASN A 78 11.76 30.83 0.14
C ASN A 78 10.36 30.17 0.22
N ARG A 79 9.56 30.58 1.21
CA ARG A 79 8.27 30.00 1.52
C ARG A 79 7.31 29.97 0.31
N ALA A 80 7.23 31.05 -0.46
CA ALA A 80 6.32 31.13 -1.61
C ALA A 80 6.71 30.13 -2.70
N SER A 81 8.00 30.06 -3.05
CA SER A 81 8.51 29.10 -4.03
C SER A 81 8.33 27.66 -3.57
N ALA A 82 8.60 27.36 -2.30
CA ALA A 82 8.39 26.03 -1.72
C ALA A 82 6.90 25.64 -1.72
N PHE A 83 6.02 26.58 -1.37
CA PHE A 83 4.57 26.35 -1.39
C PHE A 83 4.04 26.06 -2.79
N ASP A 84 4.42 26.86 -3.78
CA ASP A 84 3.99 26.68 -5.16
C ASP A 84 4.59 25.40 -5.79
N ALA A 85 5.83 25.05 -5.45
CA ALA A 85 6.43 23.77 -5.89
C ALA A 85 5.71 22.57 -5.30
N LEU A 86 5.36 22.61 -4.01
CA LEU A 86 4.61 21.55 -3.35
C LEU A 86 3.22 21.38 -3.97
N HIS A 87 2.50 22.49 -4.16
CA HIS A 87 1.20 22.49 -4.82
C HIS A 87 1.30 21.88 -6.23
N ALA A 88 2.24 22.33 -7.05
CA ALA A 88 2.45 21.80 -8.40
C ALA A 88 2.81 20.31 -8.40
N GLY A 89 3.65 19.87 -7.48
CA GLY A 89 4.03 18.47 -7.32
C GLY A 89 2.84 17.58 -6.97
N LEU A 90 2.00 17.99 -6.02
CA LEU A 90 0.81 17.25 -5.61
C LEU A 90 -0.24 17.15 -6.73
N ILE A 91 -0.48 18.24 -7.47
CA ILE A 91 -1.36 18.23 -8.67
C ILE A 91 -0.83 17.26 -9.72
N ARG A 92 0.47 17.26 -9.98
CA ARG A 92 1.12 16.34 -10.94
C ARG A 92 0.92 14.86 -10.56
N LEU A 93 0.85 14.56 -9.28
CA LEU A 93 0.53 13.24 -8.75
C LEU A 93 -0.97 12.91 -8.79
N GLY A 94 -1.80 13.80 -9.33
CA GLY A 94 -3.24 13.62 -9.49
C GLY A 94 -4.03 13.83 -8.21
N MET A 95 -3.47 14.56 -7.22
CA MET A 95 -4.20 14.99 -6.04
C MET A 95 -5.10 16.18 -6.38
N ILE A 96 -6.23 16.29 -5.72
CA ILE A 96 -7.24 17.35 -5.88
C ILE A 96 -7.14 18.29 -4.69
N VAL A 97 -7.06 19.59 -4.93
CA VAL A 97 -6.99 20.60 -3.87
C VAL A 97 -8.35 20.73 -3.20
N GLU A 98 -8.40 20.49 -1.90
CA GLU A 98 -9.57 20.75 -1.05
C GLU A 98 -9.47 22.14 -0.40
N SER A 99 -8.25 22.53 0.02
CA SER A 99 -7.99 23.84 0.62
C SER A 99 -6.58 24.32 0.31
N ARG A 100 -6.42 25.61 0.05
CA ARG A 100 -5.13 26.25 -0.23
C ARG A 100 -5.09 27.63 0.41
N ASP A 101 -4.17 27.83 1.32
CA ASP A 101 -3.92 29.12 1.97
C ASP A 101 -2.40 29.44 1.91
N PRO A 102 -1.94 30.18 0.90
CA PRO A 102 -0.54 30.53 0.75
C PRO A 102 -0.07 31.52 1.82
N ASP A 103 -0.98 32.32 2.42
CA ASP A 103 -0.62 33.32 3.44
C ASP A 103 -0.33 32.67 4.79
N VAL A 104 -1.05 31.61 5.12
CA VAL A 104 -0.76 30.76 6.28
C VAL A 104 0.29 29.71 5.94
N GLY A 105 0.37 29.29 4.68
CA GLY A 105 1.27 28.22 4.19
C GLY A 105 0.67 26.83 4.39
N THR A 106 -0.66 26.70 4.33
CA THR A 106 -1.35 25.42 4.46
C THR A 106 -1.97 24.98 3.15
N LEU A 107 -1.88 23.68 2.89
CA LEU A 107 -2.43 23.04 1.71
C LEU A 107 -3.03 21.68 2.11
N THR A 108 -4.30 21.48 1.79
CA THR A 108 -4.97 20.19 1.94
C THR A 108 -5.35 19.68 0.56
N VAL A 109 -4.95 18.47 0.25
CA VAL A 109 -5.30 17.79 -0.99
C VAL A 109 -5.86 16.41 -0.67
N ALA A 110 -6.77 15.91 -1.52
CA ALA A 110 -7.28 14.56 -1.42
C ALA A 110 -7.43 13.93 -2.79
N ALA A 111 -7.44 12.60 -2.84
CA ALA A 111 -7.78 11.87 -4.06
C ALA A 111 -8.28 10.46 -3.69
N PRO A 112 -9.09 9.83 -4.55
CA PRO A 112 -9.37 8.41 -4.44
C PRO A 112 -8.06 7.61 -4.41
N ALA A 113 -7.94 6.66 -3.47
CA ALA A 113 -6.80 5.75 -3.48
C ALA A 113 -6.78 4.99 -4.85
N PRO A 114 -5.61 4.59 -5.30
CA PRO A 114 -4.34 4.54 -4.56
C PRO A 114 -3.50 5.83 -4.62
N ARG A 115 -3.97 6.92 -5.23
CA ARG A 115 -3.16 8.15 -5.38
C ARG A 115 -2.60 8.64 -4.03
N PRO A 116 -1.35 9.13 -4.00
CA PRO A 116 -0.44 9.45 -5.11
C PRO A 116 0.27 8.23 -5.72
N LEU A 117 -0.01 7.01 -5.24
CA LEU A 117 0.53 5.77 -5.79
C LEU A 117 -0.24 5.33 -7.05
N SER A 118 0.37 4.48 -7.87
CA SER A 118 -0.34 3.70 -8.88
C SER A 118 -0.99 2.45 -8.24
N ALA A 119 -1.89 1.79 -8.97
CA ALA A 119 -2.52 0.56 -8.51
C ALA A 119 -1.50 -0.57 -8.23
N ASP A 120 -0.43 -0.65 -9.05
CA ASP A 120 0.62 -1.64 -8.85
C ASP A 120 1.50 -1.34 -7.64
N GLU A 121 1.79 -0.06 -7.40
CA GLU A 121 2.52 0.37 -6.21
C GLU A 121 1.69 0.09 -4.95
N TRP A 122 0.40 0.42 -4.95
CA TRP A 122 -0.49 0.11 -3.84
C TRP A 122 -0.50 -1.38 -3.51
N ARG A 123 -0.70 -2.24 -4.52
CA ARG A 123 -0.68 -3.70 -4.32
C ARG A 123 0.64 -4.17 -3.71
N ARG A 124 1.77 -3.68 -4.19
CA ARG A 124 3.10 -4.02 -3.63
C ARG A 124 3.25 -3.57 -2.19
N THR A 125 2.77 -2.38 -1.83
CA THR A 125 2.86 -1.89 -0.45
C THR A 125 1.98 -2.69 0.50
N VAL A 126 0.74 -3.00 0.12
CA VAL A 126 -0.13 -3.88 0.89
C VAL A 126 0.50 -5.26 1.07
N GLN A 127 1.06 -5.82 -0.02
CA GLN A 127 1.74 -7.12 0.04
C GLN A 127 2.95 -7.12 0.98
N SER A 128 3.71 -6.02 1.02
CA SER A 128 4.84 -5.87 1.94
C SER A 128 4.40 -5.82 3.42
N ASP A 129 3.21 -5.30 3.69
CA ASP A 129 2.68 -5.17 5.05
C ASP A 129 1.88 -6.43 5.48
N LEU A 130 1.58 -7.38 4.58
CA LEU A 130 0.83 -8.60 4.90
C LEU A 130 1.40 -9.42 6.07
N PRO A 131 2.73 -9.63 6.21
CA PRO A 131 3.26 -10.38 7.35
C PRO A 131 2.89 -9.75 8.69
N MET A 132 3.08 -8.44 8.84
CA MET A 132 2.72 -7.69 10.03
C MET A 132 1.19 -7.72 10.28
N MET A 133 0.40 -7.57 9.23
CA MET A 133 -1.06 -7.69 9.33
C MET A 133 -1.47 -9.08 9.81
N ALA A 134 -0.84 -10.15 9.29
CA ALA A 134 -1.12 -11.51 9.69
C ALA A 134 -0.76 -11.77 11.17
N GLU A 135 0.36 -11.23 11.66
CA GLU A 135 0.74 -11.30 13.07
C GLU A 135 -0.34 -10.73 14.01
N ILE A 136 -1.04 -9.68 13.57
CA ILE A 136 -2.09 -9.03 14.35
C ILE A 136 -3.43 -9.74 14.20
N LEU A 137 -3.81 -10.08 12.97
CA LEU A 137 -5.14 -10.53 12.64
C LEU A 137 -5.35 -12.02 12.91
N CYS A 138 -4.35 -12.88 12.62
CA CYS A 138 -4.52 -14.31 12.70
C CYS A 138 -4.73 -14.87 14.12
N PRO A 139 -4.13 -14.30 15.18
CA PRO A 139 -4.45 -14.71 16.56
C PRO A 139 -5.91 -14.45 16.97
N ILE A 140 -6.58 -13.48 16.31
CA ILE A 140 -7.96 -13.10 16.64
C ILE A 140 -8.96 -13.80 15.70
N LEU A 141 -8.65 -13.84 14.40
CA LEU A 141 -9.57 -14.28 13.34
C LEU A 141 -9.29 -15.72 12.86
N GLY A 142 -8.24 -16.36 13.38
CA GLY A 142 -7.85 -17.69 12.92
C GLY A 142 -7.58 -17.72 11.42
N PRO A 143 -8.00 -18.76 10.68
CA PRO A 143 -7.74 -18.91 9.25
C PRO A 143 -8.42 -17.84 8.38
N TYR A 144 -9.35 -17.07 8.93
CA TYR A 144 -10.05 -16.00 8.20
C TYR A 144 -9.22 -14.70 8.03
N CYS A 145 -8.09 -14.60 8.72
CA CYS A 145 -7.19 -13.42 8.61
C CYS A 145 -6.66 -13.23 7.19
N THR A 146 -6.45 -14.29 6.42
CA THR A 146 -5.92 -14.23 5.06
C THR A 146 -6.93 -13.72 4.02
N GLY A 147 -8.21 -13.66 4.38
CA GLY A 147 -9.28 -13.13 3.51
C GLY A 147 -9.42 -11.60 3.55
N ILE A 148 -8.67 -10.92 4.42
CA ILE A 148 -8.77 -9.46 4.58
C ILE A 148 -7.97 -8.77 3.49
N LYS A 149 -8.66 -7.88 2.76
CA LYS A 149 -8.07 -7.12 1.66
C LYS A 149 -8.17 -5.61 1.94
N PHE A 150 -7.20 -4.87 1.43
CA PHE A 150 -7.18 -3.41 1.38
C PHE A 150 -7.28 -2.99 -0.09
N GLU A 151 -8.50 -3.05 -0.64
CA GLU A 151 -8.74 -2.60 -2.00
C GLU A 151 -8.71 -1.06 -2.04
N PRO A 152 -8.05 -0.44 -3.02
CA PRO A 152 -7.89 1.00 -3.05
C PRO A 152 -9.21 1.75 -3.28
N ASP A 153 -10.15 1.16 -4.00
CA ASP A 153 -11.43 1.78 -4.39
C ASP A 153 -12.34 2.13 -3.21
N ASP A 154 -12.06 1.56 -2.04
CA ASP A 154 -12.83 1.81 -0.82
C ASP A 154 -12.40 3.10 -0.07
N TYR A 155 -11.35 3.79 -0.53
CA TYR A 155 -10.70 4.85 0.27
C TYR A 155 -10.44 6.14 -0.49
N VAL A 156 -10.36 7.21 0.29
CA VAL A 156 -9.78 8.50 -0.11
C VAL A 156 -8.52 8.74 0.72
N ILE A 157 -7.44 9.11 0.06
CA ILE A 157 -6.20 9.55 0.72
C ILE A 157 -6.21 11.07 0.78
N ALA A 158 -6.07 11.61 1.98
CA ALA A 158 -5.91 13.05 2.23
C ALA A 158 -4.48 13.33 2.70
N ILE A 159 -3.89 14.40 2.17
CA ILE A 159 -2.57 14.90 2.55
C ILE A 159 -2.73 16.34 3.01
N ASN A 160 -2.28 16.61 4.24
CA ASN A 160 -2.17 17.98 4.72
C ASN A 160 -0.70 18.36 4.71
N ALA A 161 -0.44 19.56 4.22
CA ALA A 161 0.90 20.10 4.12
C ALA A 161 0.96 21.47 4.78
N THR A 162 2.09 21.75 5.42
CA THR A 162 2.40 23.06 6.00
C THR A 162 3.76 23.51 5.49
N VAL A 163 3.87 24.75 5.02
CA VAL A 163 5.11 25.38 4.58
C VAL A 163 5.37 26.61 5.44
N ARG A 164 6.45 26.58 6.20
CA ARG A 164 6.87 27.69 7.09
C ARG A 164 8.18 28.28 6.61
N GLY A 165 8.28 29.61 6.60
CA GLY A 165 9.57 30.27 6.39
C GLY A 165 10.50 30.08 7.58
N THR A 166 11.80 29.99 7.34
CA THR A 166 12.83 29.98 8.37
C THR A 166 13.55 31.31 8.46
N GLU A 167 14.11 31.65 9.62
CA GLU A 167 14.85 32.87 9.84
C GLU A 167 16.07 33.06 8.88
N ARG A 168 16.57 31.93 8.35
CA ARG A 168 17.72 31.93 7.42
C ARG A 168 17.31 32.08 5.95
N GLY A 169 16.06 32.48 5.67
CA GLY A 169 15.54 32.71 4.31
C GLY A 169 15.12 31.44 3.55
N GLY A 170 15.25 30.25 4.16
CA GLY A 170 14.71 28.98 3.64
C GLY A 170 13.28 28.73 4.09
N SER A 171 12.82 27.50 3.93
CA SER A 171 11.52 27.03 4.40
C SER A 171 11.58 25.62 4.97
N GLU A 172 10.63 25.31 5.83
CA GLU A 172 10.35 23.97 6.30
C GLU A 172 9.01 23.51 5.74
N VAL A 173 8.99 22.32 5.16
CA VAL A 173 7.79 21.69 4.60
C VAL A 173 7.48 20.45 5.41
N SER A 174 6.27 20.39 5.98
CA SER A 174 5.78 19.25 6.76
C SER A 174 4.55 18.66 6.11
N LEU A 175 4.49 17.33 6.02
CA LEU A 175 3.42 16.55 5.41
C LEU A 175 2.80 15.62 6.45
N THR A 176 1.48 15.50 6.44
CA THR A 176 0.75 14.43 7.13
C THR A 176 -0.21 13.75 6.17
N THR A 177 -0.52 12.49 6.43
CA THR A 177 -1.43 11.71 5.59
C THR A 177 -2.49 11.04 6.44
N ARG A 178 -3.71 10.96 5.88
CA ARG A 178 -4.84 10.25 6.45
C ARG A 178 -5.54 9.46 5.36
N MET A 179 -6.19 8.40 5.77
CA MET A 179 -7.07 7.61 4.92
C MET A 179 -8.50 7.71 5.44
N ARG A 180 -9.47 7.76 4.55
CA ARG A 180 -10.89 7.85 4.89
C ARG A 180 -11.65 6.83 4.05
N GLU A 181 -12.44 5.99 4.69
CA GLU A 181 -13.34 5.09 3.97
C GLU A 181 -14.46 5.87 3.27
N ILE A 182 -14.75 5.52 2.02
CA ILE A 182 -15.85 6.10 1.24
C ILE A 182 -17.19 5.64 1.81
N ALA A 183 -17.30 4.34 2.13
CA ALA A 183 -18.50 3.72 2.70
C ALA A 183 -18.14 2.92 3.96
N PRO A 184 -18.04 3.58 5.13
CA PRO A 184 -17.73 2.90 6.39
C PRO A 184 -18.82 1.87 6.72
N ARG A 185 -18.42 0.69 7.17
CA ARG A 185 -19.34 -0.37 7.56
C ARG A 185 -19.89 -0.10 8.95
N PRO A 186 -21.22 -0.08 9.15
CA PRO A 186 -21.82 0.10 10.48
C PRO A 186 -21.28 -0.94 11.48
N GLY A 187 -20.95 -0.49 12.69
CA GLY A 187 -20.44 -1.36 13.75
C GLY A 187 -18.98 -1.79 13.61
N MET A 188 -18.28 -1.39 12.53
CA MET A 188 -16.86 -1.62 12.38
C MET A 188 -16.04 -0.37 12.70
N PRO A 189 -14.83 -0.49 13.30
CA PRO A 189 -13.94 0.63 13.48
C PRO A 189 -13.53 1.18 12.11
N ARG A 190 -13.45 2.51 12.01
CA ARG A 190 -12.97 3.17 10.80
C ARG A 190 -11.50 2.85 10.57
N ARG A 191 -11.14 2.70 9.31
CA ARG A 191 -9.75 2.52 8.88
C ARG A 191 -9.20 3.88 8.45
N ASP A 192 -8.58 4.60 9.40
CA ASP A 192 -8.13 5.99 9.21
C ASP A 192 -6.67 6.11 8.79
N TYR A 193 -5.96 4.99 8.77
CA TYR A 193 -4.53 4.93 8.47
C TYR A 193 -4.25 3.97 7.32
N PRO A 194 -3.53 4.43 6.27
CA PRO A 194 -3.11 3.55 5.19
C PRO A 194 -1.99 2.61 5.66
N PRO A 195 -1.74 1.51 4.91
CA PRO A 195 -0.61 0.63 5.17
C PRO A 195 0.71 1.41 5.26
N PRO A 196 1.57 1.19 6.28
CA PRO A 196 2.75 2.02 6.53
C PRO A 196 3.77 2.08 5.39
N THR A 197 3.97 0.95 4.68
CA THR A 197 4.81 0.92 3.47
C THR A 197 4.23 1.82 2.36
N GLY A 198 2.91 1.92 2.28
CA GLY A 198 2.23 2.84 1.36
C GLY A 198 2.49 4.30 1.69
N VAL A 199 2.45 4.67 2.96
CA VAL A 199 2.78 6.04 3.42
C VAL A 199 4.22 6.40 3.05
N ARG A 200 5.18 5.51 3.33
CA ARG A 200 6.59 5.71 3.00
C ARG A 200 6.79 5.95 1.51
N MET A 201 6.23 5.08 0.67
CA MET A 201 6.33 5.21 -0.79
C MET A 201 5.64 6.48 -1.32
N ALA A 202 4.49 6.85 -0.75
CA ALA A 202 3.79 8.07 -1.12
C ALA A 202 4.61 9.32 -0.80
N LEU A 203 5.23 9.40 0.39
CA LEU A 203 6.12 10.49 0.77
C LEU A 203 7.32 10.60 -0.19
N ASP A 204 7.98 9.49 -0.51
CA ASP A 204 9.10 9.50 -1.46
C ASP A 204 8.69 10.06 -2.84
N LYS A 205 7.50 9.70 -3.34
CA LYS A 205 6.95 10.24 -4.59
C LYS A 205 6.59 11.72 -4.50
N ILE A 206 6.00 12.15 -3.38
CA ILE A 206 5.65 13.54 -3.16
C ILE A 206 6.92 14.40 -3.15
N TRP A 207 7.95 13.96 -2.43
CA TRP A 207 9.22 14.68 -2.38
C TRP A 207 9.91 14.72 -3.75
N ALA A 208 9.89 13.63 -4.51
CA ALA A 208 10.44 13.65 -5.87
C ALA A 208 9.69 14.61 -6.80
N ALA A 209 8.36 14.65 -6.73
CA ALA A 209 7.54 15.58 -7.51
C ALA A 209 7.73 17.04 -7.08
N PHE A 210 7.91 17.28 -5.79
CA PHE A 210 8.25 18.58 -5.22
C PHE A 210 9.60 19.07 -5.74
N ASP A 211 10.66 18.25 -5.62
CA ASP A 211 12.01 18.59 -6.06
C ASP A 211 12.03 18.91 -7.57
N GLN A 212 11.31 18.13 -8.36
CA GLN A 212 11.16 18.40 -9.80
C GLN A 212 10.47 19.74 -10.06
N ALA A 213 9.37 20.03 -9.35
CA ALA A 213 8.64 21.30 -9.53
C ALA A 213 9.48 22.50 -9.11
N LEU A 214 10.25 22.39 -8.02
CA LEU A 214 11.16 23.45 -7.57
C LEU A 214 12.27 23.73 -8.60
N ALA A 215 12.92 22.70 -9.11
CA ALA A 215 13.95 22.83 -10.15
C ALA A 215 13.41 23.46 -11.46
N GLU A 216 12.14 23.17 -11.82
CA GLU A 216 11.50 23.81 -12.97
C GLU A 216 11.23 25.30 -12.75
N GLN A 217 10.86 25.71 -11.54
CA GLN A 217 10.68 27.12 -11.19
C GLN A 217 11.99 27.89 -11.26
N GLU A 218 13.07 27.34 -10.72
CA GLU A 218 14.40 27.95 -10.76
C GLU A 218 14.88 28.18 -12.21
N LYS A 219 14.69 27.17 -13.08
CA LYS A 219 15.02 27.30 -14.52
C LYS A 219 14.21 28.41 -15.22
N ARG A 220 12.91 28.54 -14.85
CA ARG A 220 12.05 29.60 -15.41
C ARG A 220 12.46 30.99 -14.90
N GLY A 221 12.85 31.11 -13.63
CA GLY A 221 13.36 32.34 -13.04
C GLY A 221 14.65 32.78 -13.70
N ALA A 222 15.62 31.90 -13.89
CA ALA A 222 16.90 32.19 -14.54
C ALA A 222 16.74 32.61 -16.01
N ARG A 223 15.72 32.13 -16.73
CA ARG A 223 15.47 32.58 -18.13
C ARG A 223 14.80 33.95 -18.25
N LYS A 224 14.22 34.46 -17.17
CA LYS A 224 13.53 35.75 -17.14
C LYS A 224 14.41 36.86 -16.57
N ALA A 225 15.56 36.55 -16.00
CA ALA A 225 16.55 37.54 -15.59
C ALA A 225 17.23 38.11 -16.84
N PRO A 226 17.22 39.44 -17.05
CA PRO A 226 17.78 40.12 -18.23
C PRO A 226 19.30 39.99 -18.32
#